data_f1cab02b73b8d9168d460a734f8f8206
#
_entry.id   f1cab02b73b8d9168d460a734f8f8206
#
_cell.length_a   1.000
_cell.length_b   1.000
_cell.length_c   1.000
_cell.angle_alpha   90.00
_cell.angle_beta   90.00
_cell.angle_gamma   90.00
#
_symmetry.space_group_name_H-M   'P 1'
#
loop_
_entity.id
_entity.type
_entity.pdbx_description
1 polymer ?
#
loop_
_entity_poly.entity_id
_entity_poly.type
_entity_poly.pdbx_seq_one_letter_code
_entity_poly.pdbx_strand_id
1 'polypeptide(L)'
;MISTVVWGTGNVGRAAIRAVTAHPGLELSAVLVSNPAKVGRDAGELAGLDTVLGVAATDDIAAVLAAGPRAVVYAASGDIRPDDALADIVRAVGAGAVVVTPALYPLYDQRNAPAEMREPVLKAVAEGGGSLFVSGIDPGWGNDVLPLLMTGLGSTVDVVRCQEIFDYTTYDQPDSVRWLVGMGQPMDYEPPMLAPGIPTMVWGGQIRLIARGLGVEVEEIREVVERRPLETTVETELMGKFEAGGQGAIRFEVQGIVDGRARIVIEHVTRIHASCATDWPLPHSGAGAHRVIIEGNPRIEVTIQATAEGGNHSAGGNATAVGRLAGAIPWLTTAEPGLYDALDVPLPFGTLDRSHP
;
A
#
# COMPACT_ATOMS: atom_id res chain seq x y z
N MET A 1 10.08 13.96 20.46
CA MET A 1 9.75 13.03 19.34
C MET A 1 8.37 12.43 19.57
N ILE A 2 7.68 11.98 18.54
CA ILE A 2 6.36 11.36 18.63
C ILE A 2 6.56 9.87 18.93
N SER A 3 6.08 9.41 20.09
CA SER A 3 6.10 7.99 20.49
C SER A 3 5.28 7.17 19.49
N THR A 4 5.94 6.25 18.78
CA THR A 4 5.38 5.51 17.65
C THR A 4 5.57 4.01 17.84
N VAL A 5 4.48 3.27 17.74
CA VAL A 5 4.47 1.80 17.77
C VAL A 5 4.45 1.28 16.33
N VAL A 6 5.21 0.24 16.05
CA VAL A 6 5.06 -0.56 14.83
C VAL A 6 4.35 -1.86 15.18
N TRP A 7 3.20 -2.09 14.57
CA TRP A 7 2.37 -3.27 14.80
C TRP A 7 2.43 -4.23 13.62
N GLY A 8 3.20 -5.29 13.76
CA GLY A 8 3.51 -6.25 12.70
C GLY A 8 4.96 -6.16 12.25
N THR A 9 5.56 -7.30 11.91
CA THR A 9 6.98 -7.44 11.50
C THR A 9 7.14 -8.29 10.23
N GLY A 10 6.17 -8.22 9.33
CA GLY A 10 6.27 -8.69 7.94
C GLY A 10 7.10 -7.72 7.07
N ASN A 11 7.00 -7.85 5.75
CA ASN A 11 7.76 -7.00 4.83
C ASN A 11 7.49 -5.51 5.04
N VAL A 12 6.23 -5.10 5.17
CA VAL A 12 5.84 -3.71 5.49
C VAL A 12 6.30 -3.31 6.89
N GLY A 13 6.15 -4.19 7.89
CA GLY A 13 6.54 -3.89 9.26
C GLY A 13 8.03 -3.70 9.45
N ARG A 14 8.87 -4.48 8.76
CA ARG A 14 10.33 -4.27 8.74
C ARG A 14 10.69 -2.90 8.14
N ALA A 15 10.05 -2.55 7.03
CA ALA A 15 10.22 -1.22 6.44
C ALA A 15 9.74 -0.13 7.40
N ALA A 16 8.64 -0.35 8.16
CA ALA A 16 8.10 0.58 9.13
C ALA A 16 9.07 0.84 10.30
N ILE A 17 9.69 -0.20 10.84
CA ILE A 17 10.71 -0.05 11.90
C ILE A 17 11.85 0.84 11.38
N ARG A 18 12.37 0.57 10.17
CA ARG A 18 13.44 1.36 9.55
C ARG A 18 13.02 2.82 9.35
N ALA A 19 11.83 3.06 8.80
CA ALA A 19 11.32 4.41 8.52
C ALA A 19 11.09 5.22 9.80
N VAL A 20 10.47 4.62 10.83
CA VAL A 20 10.24 5.28 12.12
C VAL A 20 11.57 5.61 12.81
N THR A 21 12.53 4.68 12.79
CA THR A 21 13.85 4.89 13.40
C THR A 21 14.66 5.98 12.68
N ALA A 22 14.54 6.08 11.35
CA ALA A 22 15.25 7.09 10.58
C ALA A 22 14.57 8.47 10.61
N HIS A 23 13.28 8.56 10.99
CA HIS A 23 12.54 9.82 10.94
C HIS A 23 12.84 10.72 12.15
N PRO A 24 13.34 11.96 11.97
CA PRO A 24 13.83 12.80 13.06
C PRO A 24 12.74 13.24 14.07
N GLY A 25 11.46 13.18 13.68
CA GLY A 25 10.33 13.56 14.51
C GLY A 25 9.67 12.39 15.24
N LEU A 26 10.04 11.13 14.91
CA LEU A 26 9.45 9.93 15.48
C LEU A 26 10.40 9.20 16.43
N GLU A 27 9.85 8.44 17.34
CA GLU A 27 10.59 7.58 18.28
C GLU A 27 9.92 6.21 18.31
N LEU A 28 10.66 5.16 17.98
CA LEU A 28 10.15 3.79 18.08
C LEU A 28 10.02 3.41 19.56
N SER A 29 8.79 3.35 20.05
CA SER A 29 8.52 3.08 21.48
C SER A 29 8.18 1.61 21.77
N ALA A 30 7.62 0.88 20.80
CA ALA A 30 7.34 -0.54 20.91
C ALA A 30 7.19 -1.20 19.54
N VAL A 31 7.35 -2.53 19.50
CA VAL A 31 7.05 -3.36 18.34
C VAL A 31 6.11 -4.48 18.75
N LEU A 32 4.92 -4.55 18.15
CA LEU A 32 3.93 -5.59 18.40
C LEU A 32 4.07 -6.72 17.38
N VAL A 33 4.07 -7.95 17.88
CA VAL A 33 4.19 -9.18 17.08
C VAL A 33 3.13 -10.19 17.47
N SER A 34 2.64 -10.97 16.50
CA SER A 34 1.72 -12.08 16.73
C SER A 34 2.44 -13.45 16.81
N ASN A 35 3.67 -13.53 16.28
CA ASN A 35 4.46 -14.75 16.31
C ASN A 35 5.24 -14.86 17.63
N PRO A 36 4.95 -15.85 18.51
CA PRO A 36 5.64 -15.98 19.80
C PRO A 36 7.17 -16.11 19.69
N ALA A 37 7.68 -16.65 18.58
CA ALA A 37 9.12 -16.77 18.34
C ALA A 37 9.84 -15.44 18.14
N LYS A 38 9.08 -14.35 17.95
CA LYS A 38 9.62 -13.00 17.81
C LYS A 38 9.54 -12.17 19.10
N VAL A 39 8.81 -12.64 20.10
CA VAL A 39 8.70 -11.95 21.41
C VAL A 39 10.06 -11.90 22.09
N GLY A 40 10.44 -10.72 22.60
CA GLY A 40 11.72 -10.46 23.24
C GLY A 40 12.89 -10.18 22.29
N ARG A 41 12.72 -10.38 20.96
CA ARG A 41 13.77 -10.05 19.98
C ARG A 41 13.83 -8.52 19.78
N ASP A 42 15.04 -8.03 19.52
CA ASP A 42 15.25 -6.61 19.26
C ASP A 42 14.63 -6.17 17.92
N ALA A 43 14.06 -4.97 17.92
CA ALA A 43 13.42 -4.39 16.73
C ALA A 43 14.40 -4.22 15.57
N GLY A 44 15.66 -3.89 15.82
CA GLY A 44 16.70 -3.78 14.81
C GLY A 44 16.98 -5.13 14.15
N GLU A 45 17.10 -6.19 14.94
CA GLU A 45 17.23 -7.57 14.44
C GLU A 45 16.04 -7.96 13.55
N LEU A 46 14.81 -7.70 14.03
CA LEU A 46 13.57 -8.00 13.28
C LEU A 46 13.47 -7.21 11.97
N ALA A 47 14.02 -5.99 11.95
CA ALA A 47 14.07 -5.14 10.75
C ALA A 47 15.25 -5.47 9.82
N GLY A 48 16.20 -6.33 10.25
CA GLY A 48 17.42 -6.62 9.50
C GLY A 48 18.37 -5.42 9.47
N LEU A 49 18.49 -4.71 10.61
CA LEU A 49 19.48 -3.67 10.83
C LEU A 49 20.69 -4.27 11.56
N ASP A 50 21.87 -3.77 11.25
CA ASP A 50 23.11 -4.16 11.97
C ASP A 50 23.22 -3.50 13.36
N THR A 51 22.22 -2.67 13.72
CA THR A 51 22.19 -1.90 14.97
C THR A 51 21.13 -2.44 15.92
N VAL A 52 21.49 -2.61 17.19
CA VAL A 52 20.54 -2.89 18.26
C VAL A 52 19.80 -1.61 18.62
N LEU A 53 18.48 -1.64 18.52
CA LEU A 53 17.61 -0.49 18.81
C LEU A 53 17.21 -0.41 20.28
N GLY A 54 17.39 -1.47 21.06
CA GLY A 54 17.01 -1.53 22.48
C GLY A 54 15.49 -1.63 22.71
N VAL A 55 14.71 -1.89 21.66
CA VAL A 55 13.25 -2.07 21.71
C VAL A 55 12.94 -3.55 21.51
N ALA A 56 12.57 -4.25 22.57
CA ALA A 56 12.17 -5.63 22.50
C ALA A 56 10.74 -5.76 21.97
N ALA A 57 10.52 -6.67 21.02
CA ALA A 57 9.18 -6.97 20.52
C ALA A 57 8.33 -7.66 21.57
N THR A 58 7.03 -7.36 21.61
CA THR A 58 6.07 -7.92 22.57
C THR A 58 4.75 -8.30 21.88
N ASP A 59 3.99 -9.20 22.47
CA ASP A 59 2.61 -9.53 22.09
C ASP A 59 1.57 -8.94 23.08
N ASP A 60 2.02 -8.21 24.09
CA ASP A 60 1.14 -7.56 25.06
C ASP A 60 0.58 -6.24 24.52
N ILE A 61 -0.47 -6.36 23.70
CA ILE A 61 -1.18 -5.22 23.11
C ILE A 61 -1.71 -4.28 24.20
N ALA A 62 -2.22 -4.84 25.31
CA ALA A 62 -2.85 -4.07 26.36
C ALA A 62 -1.83 -3.16 27.07
N ALA A 63 -0.67 -3.69 27.43
CA ALA A 63 0.41 -2.90 28.05
C ALA A 63 0.93 -1.81 27.10
N VAL A 64 1.11 -2.13 25.79
CA VAL A 64 1.60 -1.17 24.81
C VAL A 64 0.61 0.00 24.64
N LEU A 65 -0.68 -0.28 24.50
CA LEU A 65 -1.69 0.78 24.35
C LEU A 65 -1.90 1.57 25.65
N ALA A 66 -1.83 0.91 26.81
CA ALA A 66 -1.91 1.59 28.10
C ALA A 66 -0.75 2.56 28.35
N ALA A 67 0.40 2.35 27.72
CA ALA A 67 1.52 3.31 27.76
C ALA A 67 1.25 4.61 26.97
N GLY A 68 0.15 4.72 26.26
CA GLY A 68 -0.31 5.93 25.57
C GLY A 68 0.56 6.35 24.38
N PRO A 69 0.83 5.45 23.40
CA PRO A 69 1.57 5.83 22.22
C PRO A 69 0.80 6.90 21.43
N ARG A 70 1.54 7.88 20.88
CA ARG A 70 0.94 8.95 20.08
C ARG A 70 0.58 8.47 18.67
N ALA A 71 1.32 7.50 18.14
CA ALA A 71 1.09 6.97 16.82
C ALA A 71 1.31 5.44 16.76
N VAL A 72 0.61 4.81 15.84
CA VAL A 72 0.75 3.38 15.49
C VAL A 72 0.87 3.25 13.98
N VAL A 73 1.96 2.65 13.50
CA VAL A 73 2.05 2.14 12.13
C VAL A 73 1.55 0.70 12.15
N TYR A 74 0.32 0.50 11.73
CA TYR A 74 -0.27 -0.83 11.67
C TYR A 74 0.12 -1.51 10.35
N ALA A 75 0.96 -2.52 10.44
CA ALA A 75 1.58 -3.24 9.32
C ALA A 75 1.28 -4.76 9.35
N ALA A 76 0.29 -5.17 10.12
CA ALA A 76 -0.23 -6.53 10.05
C ALA A 76 -1.19 -6.68 8.86
N SER A 77 -1.33 -7.92 8.35
CA SER A 77 -2.17 -8.19 7.18
C SER A 77 -3.66 -7.97 7.49
N GLY A 78 -4.31 -7.15 6.66
CA GLY A 78 -5.77 -7.01 6.63
C GLY A 78 -6.44 -7.88 5.58
N ASP A 79 -5.69 -8.46 4.64
CA ASP A 79 -6.24 -9.22 3.50
C ASP A 79 -6.80 -10.57 3.93
N ILE A 80 -6.09 -11.24 4.84
CA ILE A 80 -6.45 -12.58 5.32
C ILE A 80 -7.12 -12.56 6.70
N ARG A 81 -7.10 -11.42 7.40
CA ARG A 81 -7.65 -11.23 8.75
C ARG A 81 -8.30 -9.86 8.90
N PRO A 82 -9.30 -9.51 8.05
CA PRO A 82 -9.88 -8.16 8.05
C PRO A 82 -10.57 -7.80 9.37
N ASP A 83 -11.28 -8.72 10.00
CA ASP A 83 -11.99 -8.47 11.26
C ASP A 83 -11.01 -8.24 12.41
N ASP A 84 -9.94 -9.04 12.51
CA ASP A 84 -8.90 -8.85 13.52
C ASP A 84 -8.16 -7.52 13.30
N ALA A 85 -7.83 -7.19 12.04
CA ALA A 85 -7.18 -5.93 11.71
C ALA A 85 -8.05 -4.73 12.08
N LEU A 86 -9.35 -4.79 11.78
CA LEU A 86 -10.31 -3.76 12.18
C LEU A 86 -10.37 -3.62 13.70
N ALA A 87 -10.47 -4.73 14.43
CA ALA A 87 -10.51 -4.72 15.89
C ALA A 87 -9.24 -4.13 16.51
N ASP A 88 -8.07 -4.44 15.96
CA ASP A 88 -6.78 -3.90 16.41
C ASP A 88 -6.68 -2.39 16.16
N ILE A 89 -7.09 -1.94 14.98
CA ILE A 89 -7.13 -0.51 14.61
C ILE A 89 -8.10 0.24 15.49
N VAL A 90 -9.31 -0.28 15.70
CA VAL A 90 -10.33 0.32 16.60
C VAL A 90 -9.77 0.47 18.04
N ARG A 91 -9.07 -0.56 18.56
CA ARG A 91 -8.41 -0.47 19.87
C ARG A 91 -7.36 0.63 19.95
N ALA A 92 -6.51 0.73 18.92
CA ALA A 92 -5.44 1.73 18.89
C ALA A 92 -6.01 3.15 18.77
N VAL A 93 -6.99 3.37 17.87
CA VAL A 93 -7.70 4.65 17.73
C VAL A 93 -8.44 5.00 19.01
N GLY A 94 -9.13 4.04 19.63
CA GLY A 94 -9.83 4.21 20.92
C GLY A 94 -8.91 4.51 22.10
N ALA A 95 -7.63 4.14 22.02
CA ALA A 95 -6.60 4.52 22.99
C ALA A 95 -6.01 5.93 22.72
N GLY A 96 -6.52 6.68 21.74
CA GLY A 96 -6.10 8.04 21.43
C GLY A 96 -4.92 8.12 20.46
N ALA A 97 -4.51 7.01 19.86
CA ALA A 97 -3.41 7.02 18.92
C ALA A 97 -3.84 7.42 17.50
N VAL A 98 -2.93 8.11 16.79
CA VAL A 98 -3.01 8.23 15.33
C VAL A 98 -2.58 6.90 14.72
N VAL A 99 -3.47 6.24 13.98
CA VAL A 99 -3.16 5.00 13.27
C VAL A 99 -2.95 5.29 11.80
N VAL A 100 -1.82 4.85 11.26
CA VAL A 100 -1.53 4.88 9.83
C VAL A 100 -1.31 3.46 9.34
N THR A 101 -1.89 3.09 8.19
CA THR A 101 -1.88 1.69 7.74
C THR A 101 -2.10 1.54 6.24
N PRO A 102 -1.49 0.53 5.59
CA PRO A 102 -1.87 0.09 4.25
C PRO A 102 -2.96 -1.01 4.26
N ALA A 103 -3.39 -1.46 5.43
CA ALA A 103 -4.44 -2.46 5.57
C ALA A 103 -5.84 -1.84 5.49
N LEU A 104 -6.86 -2.69 5.29
CA LEU A 104 -8.27 -2.32 5.22
C LEU A 104 -8.60 -1.36 4.06
N TYR A 105 -8.34 -1.81 2.84
CA TYR A 105 -8.58 -1.06 1.60
C TYR A 105 -9.94 -0.35 1.51
N PRO A 106 -11.08 -0.89 1.99
CA PRO A 106 -12.34 -0.15 1.97
C PRO A 106 -12.32 1.15 2.75
N LEU A 107 -11.49 1.27 3.80
CA LEU A 107 -11.35 2.49 4.60
C LEU A 107 -10.42 3.53 3.97
N TYR A 108 -9.76 3.22 2.85
CA TYR A 108 -8.98 4.17 2.07
C TYR A 108 -9.86 5.32 1.54
N ASP A 109 -11.07 5.01 1.08
CA ASP A 109 -12.11 5.99 0.75
C ASP A 109 -13.23 5.89 1.79
N GLN A 110 -13.00 6.48 2.95
CA GLN A 110 -13.91 6.42 4.09
C GLN A 110 -15.36 6.83 3.79
N ARG A 111 -15.57 7.67 2.77
CA ARG A 111 -16.91 8.18 2.40
C ARG A 111 -17.78 7.08 1.79
N ASN A 112 -17.15 6.12 1.13
CA ASN A 112 -17.78 4.99 0.47
C ASN A 112 -17.49 3.64 1.15
N ALA A 113 -16.79 3.68 2.30
CA ALA A 113 -16.49 2.47 3.05
C ALA A 113 -17.78 1.82 3.60
N PRO A 114 -17.83 0.48 3.68
CA PRO A 114 -18.93 -0.24 4.33
C PRO A 114 -19.15 0.25 5.77
N ALA A 115 -20.41 0.43 6.15
CA ALA A 115 -20.77 0.96 7.47
C ALA A 115 -20.20 0.11 8.61
N GLU A 116 -20.19 -1.23 8.44
CA GLU A 116 -19.66 -2.19 9.39
C GLU A 116 -18.16 -2.02 9.66
N MET A 117 -17.40 -1.45 8.73
CA MET A 117 -15.98 -1.10 8.94
C MET A 117 -15.82 0.34 9.44
N ARG A 118 -16.58 1.28 8.90
CA ARG A 118 -16.44 2.69 9.20
C ARG A 118 -16.96 3.07 10.58
N GLU A 119 -18.16 2.61 10.94
CA GLU A 119 -18.82 3.04 12.20
C GLU A 119 -18.04 2.67 13.46
N PRO A 120 -17.44 1.45 13.59
CA PRO A 120 -16.59 1.15 14.75
C PRO A 120 -15.40 2.10 14.90
N VAL A 121 -14.78 2.50 13.78
CA VAL A 121 -13.66 3.45 13.81
C VAL A 121 -14.11 4.85 14.19
N LEU A 122 -15.24 5.35 13.61
CA LEU A 122 -15.81 6.65 14.00
C LEU A 122 -16.17 6.71 15.48
N LYS A 123 -16.72 5.62 16.01
CA LYS A 123 -16.99 5.52 17.45
C LYS A 123 -15.71 5.59 18.27
N ALA A 124 -14.67 4.85 17.87
CA ALA A 124 -13.37 4.87 18.54
C ALA A 124 -12.72 6.27 18.50
N VAL A 125 -12.84 6.99 17.38
CA VAL A 125 -12.41 8.40 17.25
C VAL A 125 -13.15 9.29 18.27
N ALA A 126 -14.48 9.17 18.33
CA ALA A 126 -15.29 10.00 19.21
C ALA A 126 -15.03 9.75 20.71
N GLU A 127 -14.75 8.50 21.09
CA GLU A 127 -14.53 8.08 22.48
C GLU A 127 -13.07 8.27 22.92
N GLY A 128 -12.11 7.97 22.02
CA GLY A 128 -10.67 7.93 22.35
C GLY A 128 -9.87 9.13 21.86
N GLY A 129 -10.37 9.88 20.88
CA GLY A 129 -9.66 11.04 20.35
C GLY A 129 -8.49 10.70 19.42
N GLY A 130 -8.39 9.46 18.95
CA GLY A 130 -7.40 9.05 17.95
C GLY A 130 -7.84 9.38 16.53
N SER A 131 -7.00 9.01 15.56
CA SER A 131 -7.28 9.20 14.13
C SER A 131 -6.88 7.99 13.31
N LEU A 132 -7.47 7.84 12.12
CA LEU A 132 -7.08 6.82 11.15
C LEU A 132 -6.75 7.46 9.80
N PHE A 133 -5.64 7.02 9.20
CA PHE A 133 -5.25 7.30 7.82
C PHE A 133 -4.85 6.01 7.13
N VAL A 134 -5.62 5.61 6.12
CA VAL A 134 -5.31 4.44 5.28
C VAL A 134 -4.70 4.92 3.97
N SER A 135 -3.47 4.51 3.68
CA SER A 135 -2.74 4.88 2.48
C SER A 135 -1.55 3.92 2.26
N GLY A 136 -0.80 4.17 1.21
CA GLY A 136 0.38 3.41 0.84
C GLY A 136 1.05 4.00 -0.39
N ILE A 137 1.51 3.13 -1.28
CA ILE A 137 2.00 3.51 -2.60
C ILE A 137 0.97 3.13 -3.68
N ASP A 138 0.41 1.92 -3.59
CA ASP A 138 -0.65 1.37 -4.43
C ASP A 138 -1.42 0.27 -3.67
N PRO A 139 -2.64 0.58 -3.19
CA PRO A 139 -3.35 1.88 -3.13
C PRO A 139 -2.58 2.95 -2.36
N GLY A 140 -2.45 4.15 -2.94
CA GLY A 140 -1.86 5.28 -2.24
C GLY A 140 -1.22 6.33 -3.13
N TRP A 141 -0.10 6.86 -2.68
CA TRP A 141 0.55 8.04 -3.24
C TRP A 141 0.82 7.94 -4.76
N GLY A 142 1.15 6.76 -5.26
CA GLY A 142 1.45 6.53 -6.69
C GLY A 142 0.22 6.67 -7.59
N ASN A 143 -0.96 6.41 -7.06
CA ASN A 143 -2.21 6.44 -7.82
C ASN A 143 -3.33 7.28 -7.17
N ASP A 144 -2.97 8.19 -6.26
CA ASP A 144 -3.86 9.25 -5.74
C ASP A 144 -3.20 10.62 -5.84
N VAL A 145 -2.19 10.90 -5.02
CA VAL A 145 -1.53 12.20 -4.92
C VAL A 145 -0.73 12.52 -6.17
N LEU A 146 0.09 11.59 -6.66
CA LEU A 146 0.94 11.83 -7.82
C LEU A 146 0.14 12.20 -9.07
N PRO A 147 -0.90 11.43 -9.48
CA PRO A 147 -1.69 11.82 -10.64
C PRO A 147 -2.36 13.19 -10.46
N LEU A 148 -2.90 13.50 -9.28
CA LEU A 148 -3.52 14.80 -9.02
C LEU A 148 -2.51 15.96 -9.13
N LEU A 149 -1.29 15.80 -8.63
CA LEU A 149 -0.22 16.79 -8.82
C LEU A 149 0.10 17.00 -10.30
N MET A 150 0.16 15.92 -11.07
CA MET A 150 0.47 15.98 -12.50
C MET A 150 -0.65 16.65 -13.31
N THR A 151 -1.91 16.46 -12.93
CA THR A 151 -3.04 17.15 -13.60
C THR A 151 -2.95 18.67 -13.49
N GLY A 152 -2.37 19.20 -12.41
CA GLY A 152 -2.16 20.63 -12.20
C GLY A 152 -1.15 21.29 -13.14
N LEU A 153 -0.41 20.51 -13.93
CA LEU A 153 0.56 21.00 -14.91
C LEU A 153 -0.05 21.18 -16.32
N GLY A 154 -1.26 20.65 -16.54
CA GLY A 154 -1.95 20.72 -17.82
C GLY A 154 -3.03 21.80 -17.86
N SER A 155 -3.33 22.30 -19.06
CA SER A 155 -4.49 23.18 -19.30
C SER A 155 -5.80 22.40 -19.45
N THR A 156 -5.72 21.13 -19.86
CA THR A 156 -6.86 20.20 -19.95
C THR A 156 -6.41 18.79 -19.56
N VAL A 157 -7.33 18.03 -18.98
CA VAL A 157 -7.17 16.62 -18.63
C VAL A 157 -8.28 15.83 -19.30
N ASP A 158 -7.92 14.86 -20.10
CA ASP A 158 -8.85 13.96 -20.79
C ASP A 158 -8.95 12.62 -20.09
N VAL A 159 -7.79 12.00 -19.80
CA VAL A 159 -7.70 10.71 -19.10
C VAL A 159 -6.56 10.77 -18.10
N VAL A 160 -6.79 10.22 -16.94
CA VAL A 160 -5.77 9.91 -15.92
C VAL A 160 -5.61 8.41 -15.89
N ARG A 161 -4.42 7.90 -16.21
CA ARG A 161 -4.07 6.48 -16.11
C ARG A 161 -2.91 6.30 -15.14
N CYS A 162 -3.12 5.48 -14.13
CA CYS A 162 -2.10 5.09 -13.17
C CYS A 162 -1.79 3.62 -13.38
N GLN A 163 -0.51 3.28 -13.48
CA GLN A 163 -0.06 1.91 -13.75
C GLN A 163 0.86 1.45 -12.62
N GLU A 164 0.59 0.26 -12.08
CA GLU A 164 1.56 -0.55 -11.35
C GLU A 164 2.07 -1.64 -12.31
N ILE A 165 3.38 -1.66 -12.57
CA ILE A 165 3.99 -2.59 -13.51
C ILE A 165 5.10 -3.33 -12.78
N PHE A 166 4.90 -4.59 -12.42
CA PHE A 166 5.86 -5.35 -11.61
C PHE A 166 6.11 -6.75 -12.15
N ASP A 167 7.38 -7.14 -12.06
CA ASP A 167 7.85 -8.52 -12.16
C ASP A 167 8.00 -9.09 -10.73
N TYR A 168 7.28 -10.15 -10.45
CA TYR A 168 7.25 -10.76 -9.13
C TYR A 168 8.34 -11.83 -8.92
N THR A 169 9.32 -11.93 -9.81
CA THR A 169 10.46 -12.85 -9.66
C THR A 169 11.13 -12.73 -8.29
N THR A 170 11.23 -11.50 -7.76
CA THR A 170 11.86 -11.19 -6.46
C THR A 170 10.87 -10.89 -5.34
N TYR A 171 9.57 -11.14 -5.54
CA TYR A 171 8.55 -10.88 -4.54
C TYR A 171 8.43 -12.04 -3.55
N ASP A 172 8.95 -11.85 -2.34
CA ASP A 172 9.03 -12.88 -1.29
C ASP A 172 7.68 -13.08 -0.56
N GLN A 173 6.68 -13.54 -1.32
CA GLN A 173 5.37 -13.95 -0.82
C GLN A 173 4.80 -15.11 -1.66
N PRO A 174 5.40 -16.28 -1.63
CA PRO A 174 5.08 -17.39 -2.55
C PRO A 174 3.62 -17.82 -2.49
N ASP A 175 3.00 -17.86 -1.32
CA ASP A 175 1.59 -18.26 -1.19
C ASP A 175 0.64 -17.20 -1.81
N SER A 176 0.88 -15.91 -1.57
CA SER A 176 0.10 -14.84 -2.19
C SER A 176 0.24 -14.86 -3.71
N VAL A 177 1.46 -15.02 -4.21
CA VAL A 177 1.73 -15.06 -5.66
C VAL A 177 1.05 -16.26 -6.31
N ARG A 178 1.10 -17.45 -5.68
CA ARG A 178 0.55 -18.67 -6.26
C ARG A 178 -0.96 -18.79 -6.10
N TRP A 179 -1.52 -18.37 -4.96
CA TRP A 179 -2.91 -18.70 -4.64
C TRP A 179 -3.83 -17.46 -4.74
N LEU A 180 -3.38 -16.29 -4.27
CA LEU A 180 -4.20 -15.08 -4.36
C LEU A 180 -4.13 -14.47 -5.77
N VAL A 181 -2.91 -14.34 -6.33
CA VAL A 181 -2.66 -13.80 -7.67
C VAL A 181 -2.84 -14.85 -8.76
N GLY A 182 -2.63 -16.14 -8.42
CA GLY A 182 -2.80 -17.28 -9.31
C GLY A 182 -1.62 -17.57 -10.25
N MET A 183 -0.43 -17.04 -9.99
CA MET A 183 0.73 -17.31 -10.83
C MET A 183 1.13 -18.79 -10.80
N GLY A 184 1.34 -19.38 -11.96
CA GLY A 184 1.65 -20.80 -12.15
C GLY A 184 0.44 -21.73 -12.06
N GLN A 185 -0.75 -21.22 -11.69
CA GLN A 185 -1.96 -22.02 -11.67
C GLN A 185 -2.47 -22.28 -13.11
N PRO A 186 -3.24 -23.36 -13.34
CA PRO A 186 -3.91 -23.58 -14.62
C PRO A 186 -4.77 -22.38 -15.02
N MET A 187 -4.95 -22.16 -16.32
CA MET A 187 -5.70 -21.00 -16.81
C MET A 187 -7.20 -21.02 -16.48
N ASP A 188 -7.74 -22.15 -16.06
CA ASP A 188 -9.12 -22.31 -15.51
C ASP A 188 -9.21 -22.08 -13.99
N TYR A 189 -8.09 -21.91 -13.31
CA TYR A 189 -8.09 -21.46 -11.91
C TYR A 189 -8.59 -20.02 -11.83
N GLU A 190 -9.48 -19.74 -10.89
CA GLU A 190 -10.01 -18.39 -10.65
C GLU A 190 -9.26 -17.74 -9.47
N PRO A 191 -8.31 -16.85 -9.75
CA PRO A 191 -7.57 -16.18 -8.68
C PRO A 191 -8.49 -15.32 -7.81
N PRO A 192 -8.48 -15.44 -6.48
CA PRO A 192 -9.34 -14.63 -5.60
C PRO A 192 -9.16 -13.12 -5.82
N MET A 193 -7.96 -12.65 -6.12
CA MET A 193 -7.69 -11.23 -6.39
C MET A 193 -8.41 -10.70 -7.63
N LEU A 194 -8.73 -11.56 -8.59
CA LEU A 194 -9.43 -11.21 -9.84
C LEU A 194 -10.91 -11.54 -9.82
N ALA A 195 -11.46 -12.00 -8.67
CA ALA A 195 -12.88 -12.24 -8.55
C ALA A 195 -13.67 -10.92 -8.73
N PRO A 196 -14.83 -10.95 -9.42
CA PRO A 196 -15.62 -9.76 -9.69
C PRO A 196 -15.88 -8.93 -8.43
N GLY A 197 -15.59 -7.63 -8.48
CA GLY A 197 -15.74 -6.69 -7.38
C GLY A 197 -14.53 -6.59 -6.46
N ILE A 198 -13.61 -7.55 -6.45
CA ILE A 198 -12.38 -7.47 -5.61
C ILE A 198 -11.44 -6.36 -6.09
N PRO A 199 -11.10 -6.23 -7.40
CA PRO A 199 -10.32 -5.09 -7.86
C PRO A 199 -10.98 -3.74 -7.52
N THR A 200 -12.30 -3.62 -7.67
CA THR A 200 -13.04 -2.41 -7.30
C THR A 200 -12.99 -2.13 -5.80
N MET A 201 -13.10 -3.15 -4.96
CA MET A 201 -13.00 -3.01 -3.50
C MET A 201 -11.63 -2.45 -3.09
N VAL A 202 -10.55 -2.89 -3.73
CA VAL A 202 -9.19 -2.48 -3.40
C VAL A 202 -8.85 -1.11 -4.01
N TRP A 203 -9.14 -0.89 -5.30
CA TRP A 203 -8.67 0.27 -6.07
C TRP A 203 -9.76 1.27 -6.47
N GLY A 204 -11.02 0.98 -6.23
CA GLY A 204 -12.11 1.92 -6.51
C GLY A 204 -12.06 3.20 -5.68
N GLY A 205 -11.40 3.15 -4.52
CA GLY A 205 -11.17 4.33 -3.68
C GLY A 205 -10.33 5.40 -4.38
N GLN A 206 -9.25 5.00 -5.09
CA GLN A 206 -8.41 5.93 -5.85
C GLN A 206 -9.18 6.57 -7.00
N ILE A 207 -10.01 5.79 -7.72
CA ILE A 207 -10.88 6.33 -8.77
C ILE A 207 -11.74 7.48 -8.21
N ARG A 208 -12.39 7.26 -7.07
CA ARG A 208 -13.25 8.27 -6.44
C ARG A 208 -12.46 9.44 -5.88
N LEU A 209 -11.26 9.21 -5.34
CA LEU A 209 -10.38 10.28 -4.85
C LEU A 209 -9.90 11.18 -6.00
N ILE A 210 -9.43 10.59 -7.11
CA ILE A 210 -9.01 11.35 -8.29
C ILE A 210 -10.20 12.13 -8.86
N ALA A 211 -11.36 11.50 -9.00
CA ALA A 211 -12.57 12.17 -9.49
C ALA A 211 -12.95 13.38 -8.63
N ARG A 212 -12.92 13.21 -7.29
CA ARG A 212 -13.18 14.29 -6.34
C ARG A 212 -12.15 15.43 -6.47
N GLY A 213 -10.87 15.09 -6.62
CA GLY A 213 -9.81 16.08 -6.84
C GLY A 213 -9.97 16.84 -8.14
N LEU A 214 -10.49 16.21 -9.20
CA LEU A 214 -10.80 16.83 -10.49
C LEU A 214 -12.16 17.53 -10.55
N GLY A 215 -13.01 17.36 -9.53
CA GLY A 215 -14.36 17.92 -9.50
C GLY A 215 -15.32 17.27 -10.49
N VAL A 216 -15.12 15.97 -10.79
CA VAL A 216 -15.99 15.19 -11.69
C VAL A 216 -16.71 14.07 -10.93
N GLU A 217 -17.84 13.62 -11.47
CA GLU A 217 -18.64 12.54 -10.91
C GLU A 217 -18.37 11.24 -11.66
N VAL A 218 -18.18 10.14 -10.94
CA VAL A 218 -18.02 8.80 -11.51
C VAL A 218 -19.38 8.14 -11.61
N GLU A 219 -19.81 7.84 -12.85
CA GLU A 219 -21.10 7.22 -13.15
C GLU A 219 -21.11 5.72 -12.82
N GLU A 220 -19.97 5.06 -13.10
CA GLU A 220 -19.80 3.61 -12.95
C GLU A 220 -18.31 3.31 -12.70
N ILE A 221 -18.03 2.26 -11.93
CA ILE A 221 -16.69 1.65 -11.88
C ILE A 221 -16.76 0.30 -12.59
N ARG A 222 -15.89 0.11 -13.58
CA ARG A 222 -15.83 -1.08 -14.44
C ARG A 222 -14.51 -1.79 -14.29
N GLU A 223 -14.54 -3.12 -14.29
CA GLU A 223 -13.35 -3.96 -14.25
C GLU A 223 -13.08 -4.58 -15.61
N VAL A 224 -11.82 -4.59 -16.03
CA VAL A 224 -11.33 -5.31 -17.23
C VAL A 224 -10.17 -6.18 -16.79
N VAL A 225 -10.20 -7.47 -17.14
CA VAL A 225 -9.19 -8.45 -16.73
C VAL A 225 -8.67 -9.20 -17.95
N GLU A 226 -7.35 -9.30 -18.06
CA GLU A 226 -6.63 -10.12 -19.03
C GLU A 226 -5.63 -11.03 -18.30
N ARG A 227 -5.42 -12.23 -18.83
CA ARG A 227 -4.47 -13.21 -18.29
C ARG A 227 -3.67 -13.82 -19.45
N ARG A 228 -2.40 -14.14 -19.20
CA ARG A 228 -1.52 -14.80 -20.16
C ARG A 228 -0.88 -16.04 -19.55
N PRO A 229 -0.85 -17.18 -20.28
CA PRO A 229 -0.09 -18.34 -19.85
C PRO A 229 1.41 -18.12 -20.03
N LEU A 230 2.20 -18.88 -19.29
CA LEU A 230 3.63 -19.05 -19.54
C LEU A 230 3.86 -19.80 -20.85
N GLU A 231 4.64 -19.24 -21.75
CA GLU A 231 5.05 -19.91 -22.99
C GLU A 231 6.13 -20.96 -22.72
N THR A 232 6.99 -20.69 -21.75
CA THR A 232 8.07 -21.58 -21.33
C THR A 232 8.10 -21.68 -19.81
N THR A 233 8.56 -22.82 -19.32
CA THR A 233 8.81 -23.00 -17.88
C THR A 233 9.88 -22.02 -17.41
N VAL A 234 9.62 -21.34 -16.29
CA VAL A 234 10.57 -20.42 -15.64
C VAL A 234 10.83 -20.86 -14.21
N GLU A 235 12.01 -20.52 -13.71
CA GLU A 235 12.42 -20.80 -12.34
C GLU A 235 12.85 -19.50 -11.66
N THR A 236 12.35 -19.28 -10.46
CA THR A 236 12.67 -18.12 -9.62
C THR A 236 13.41 -18.58 -8.38
N GLU A 237 14.37 -17.79 -7.92
CA GLU A 237 15.17 -18.14 -6.74
C GLU A 237 14.34 -18.29 -5.48
N LEU A 238 13.33 -17.44 -5.28
CA LEU A 238 12.52 -17.39 -4.05
C LEU A 238 11.32 -18.33 -4.06
N MET A 239 10.76 -18.62 -5.25
CA MET A 239 9.48 -19.35 -5.35
C MET A 239 9.59 -20.67 -6.13
N GLY A 240 10.79 -21.00 -6.65
CA GLY A 240 11.01 -22.20 -7.44
C GLY A 240 10.35 -22.13 -8.82
N LYS A 241 9.89 -23.28 -9.31
CA LYS A 241 9.48 -23.51 -10.69
C LYS A 241 8.02 -23.13 -10.96
N PHE A 242 7.79 -22.52 -12.13
CA PHE A 242 6.49 -22.25 -12.72
C PHE A 242 6.45 -22.88 -14.11
N GLU A 243 5.52 -23.82 -14.30
CA GLU A 243 5.46 -24.63 -15.52
C GLU A 243 4.81 -23.88 -16.68
N ALA A 244 5.28 -24.17 -17.90
CA ALA A 244 4.65 -23.70 -19.13
C ALA A 244 3.17 -24.09 -19.17
N GLY A 245 2.32 -23.19 -19.69
CA GLY A 245 0.88 -23.34 -19.72
C GLY A 245 0.14 -22.86 -18.47
N GLY A 246 0.83 -22.71 -17.33
CA GLY A 246 0.28 -22.04 -16.15
C GLY A 246 0.20 -20.51 -16.35
N GLN A 247 -0.58 -19.83 -15.53
CA GLN A 247 -0.69 -18.37 -15.58
C GLN A 247 0.68 -17.72 -15.33
N GLY A 248 1.16 -16.92 -16.28
CA GLY A 248 2.44 -16.22 -16.24
C GLY A 248 2.33 -14.73 -16.02
N ALA A 249 1.19 -14.15 -16.40
CA ALA A 249 0.95 -12.72 -16.23
C ALA A 249 -0.54 -12.43 -16.09
N ILE A 250 -0.83 -11.35 -15.36
CA ILE A 250 -2.16 -10.74 -15.25
C ILE A 250 -2.06 -9.26 -15.62
N ARG A 251 -3.13 -8.76 -16.19
CA ARG A 251 -3.40 -7.34 -16.38
C ARG A 251 -4.84 -7.08 -16.03
N PHE A 252 -5.08 -6.10 -15.17
CA PHE A 252 -6.45 -5.66 -14.94
C PHE A 252 -6.52 -4.14 -14.85
N GLU A 253 -7.67 -3.61 -15.20
CA GLU A 253 -8.00 -2.20 -15.05
C GLU A 253 -9.24 -2.04 -14.17
N VAL A 254 -9.19 -1.07 -13.25
CA VAL A 254 -10.35 -0.51 -12.57
C VAL A 254 -10.58 0.85 -13.21
N GLN A 255 -11.72 1.00 -13.90
CA GLN A 255 -12.04 2.16 -14.73
C GLN A 255 -13.15 2.99 -14.12
N GLY A 256 -12.90 4.26 -13.84
CA GLY A 256 -13.93 5.26 -13.53
C GLY A 256 -14.52 5.82 -14.81
N ILE A 257 -15.82 5.59 -15.01
CA ILE A 257 -16.56 6.07 -16.18
C ILE A 257 -17.08 7.48 -15.85
N VAL A 258 -16.72 8.44 -16.70
CA VAL A 258 -17.14 9.84 -16.65
C VAL A 258 -17.53 10.26 -18.06
N ASP A 259 -18.72 10.83 -18.24
CA ASP A 259 -19.32 11.14 -19.54
C ASP A 259 -19.33 9.95 -20.50
N GLY A 260 -19.67 8.76 -19.99
CA GLY A 260 -19.76 7.51 -20.75
C GLY A 260 -18.41 6.92 -21.18
N ARG A 261 -17.25 7.44 -20.73
CA ARG A 261 -15.90 7.04 -21.12
C ARG A 261 -15.05 6.69 -19.91
N ALA A 262 -14.12 5.75 -20.05
CA ALA A 262 -13.09 5.47 -19.04
C ALA A 262 -12.09 6.65 -18.99
N ARG A 263 -12.26 7.57 -18.04
CA ARG A 263 -11.42 8.76 -17.89
C ARG A 263 -10.43 8.65 -16.72
N ILE A 264 -10.69 7.78 -15.77
CA ILE A 264 -9.77 7.50 -14.65
C ILE A 264 -9.53 6.01 -14.65
N VAL A 265 -8.29 5.58 -14.79
CA VAL A 265 -7.94 4.16 -14.92
C VAL A 265 -6.80 3.83 -13.98
N ILE A 266 -7.04 2.86 -13.11
CA ILE A 266 -5.99 2.21 -12.32
C ILE A 266 -5.72 0.86 -12.98
N GLU A 267 -4.50 0.66 -13.45
CA GLU A 267 -4.08 -0.50 -14.23
C GLU A 267 -2.92 -1.21 -13.54
N HIS A 268 -3.05 -2.51 -13.37
CA HIS A 268 -2.01 -3.38 -12.85
C HIS A 268 -1.53 -4.35 -13.93
N VAL A 269 -0.22 -4.45 -14.07
CA VAL A 269 0.45 -5.39 -14.96
C VAL A 269 1.47 -6.17 -14.16
N THR A 270 1.13 -7.39 -13.80
CA THR A 270 1.98 -8.25 -12.97
C THR A 270 2.43 -9.47 -13.76
N ARG A 271 3.72 -9.76 -13.73
CA ARG A 271 4.37 -10.90 -14.37
C ARG A 271 5.11 -11.74 -13.34
N ILE A 272 5.21 -13.03 -13.60
CA ILE A 272 6.11 -13.88 -12.81
C ILE A 272 7.54 -13.88 -13.36
N HIS A 273 7.72 -13.44 -14.59
CA HIS A 273 9.02 -13.32 -15.23
C HIS A 273 8.96 -12.31 -16.38
N ALA A 274 10.04 -11.59 -16.64
CA ALA A 274 10.13 -10.54 -17.66
C ALA A 274 9.82 -11.00 -19.09
N SER A 275 9.94 -12.30 -19.39
CA SER A 275 9.58 -12.87 -20.70
C SER A 275 8.08 -13.03 -20.93
N CYS A 276 7.25 -12.88 -19.89
CA CYS A 276 5.80 -13.06 -20.00
C CYS A 276 5.14 -11.79 -20.52
N ALA A 277 4.18 -11.91 -21.44
CA ALA A 277 3.34 -10.83 -21.93
C ALA A 277 4.14 -9.56 -22.29
N THR A 278 5.18 -9.70 -23.11
CA THR A 278 6.12 -8.62 -23.49
C THR A 278 5.45 -7.51 -24.32
N ASP A 279 4.26 -7.77 -24.84
CA ASP A 279 3.38 -6.83 -25.54
C ASP A 279 2.60 -5.90 -24.60
N TRP A 280 2.54 -6.22 -23.31
CA TRP A 280 1.93 -5.36 -22.29
C TRP A 280 2.90 -4.29 -21.79
N PRO A 281 2.43 -3.22 -21.10
CA PRO A 281 3.30 -2.20 -20.53
C PRO A 281 4.46 -2.79 -19.74
N LEU A 282 5.67 -2.27 -20.00
CA LEU A 282 6.91 -2.67 -19.32
C LEU A 282 7.41 -1.51 -18.45
N PRO A 283 8.11 -1.77 -17.33
CA PRO A 283 8.82 -0.73 -16.62
C PRO A 283 9.92 -0.16 -17.52
N HIS A 284 10.29 1.10 -17.31
CA HIS A 284 11.35 1.75 -18.10
C HIS A 284 12.69 1.04 -17.95
N SER A 285 12.97 0.60 -16.73
CA SER A 285 14.14 -0.22 -16.38
C SER A 285 13.82 -1.08 -15.15
N GLY A 286 14.62 -2.13 -14.91
CA GLY A 286 14.45 -2.99 -13.75
C GLY A 286 13.14 -3.80 -13.76
N ALA A 287 12.73 -4.27 -12.59
CA ALA A 287 11.63 -5.22 -12.40
C ALA A 287 10.31 -4.58 -11.95
N GLY A 288 10.27 -3.27 -11.66
CA GLY A 288 9.05 -2.64 -11.18
C GLY A 288 9.02 -1.13 -11.31
N ALA A 289 7.84 -0.57 -11.57
CA ALA A 289 7.62 0.87 -11.67
C ALA A 289 6.14 1.20 -11.41
N HIS A 290 5.91 2.40 -10.87
CA HIS A 290 4.62 3.07 -10.93
C HIS A 290 4.70 4.14 -12.02
N ARG A 291 3.69 4.22 -12.89
CA ARG A 291 3.64 5.19 -13.99
C ARG A 291 2.31 5.91 -13.97
N VAL A 292 2.35 7.23 -14.13
CA VAL A 292 1.16 8.06 -14.33
C VAL A 292 1.20 8.66 -15.71
N ILE A 293 0.11 8.54 -16.44
CA ILE A 293 -0.09 9.12 -17.75
C ILE A 293 -1.33 10.01 -17.67
N ILE A 294 -1.14 11.30 -17.96
CA ILE A 294 -2.23 12.27 -18.12
C ILE A 294 -2.37 12.50 -19.63
N GLU A 295 -3.45 12.00 -20.20
CA GLU A 295 -3.83 12.40 -21.55
C GLU A 295 -4.55 13.77 -21.45
N GLY A 296 -4.09 14.72 -22.24
CA GLY A 296 -4.58 16.09 -22.19
C GLY A 296 -3.64 17.06 -22.93
N ASN A 297 -3.66 18.32 -22.54
CA ASN A 297 -2.78 19.31 -23.12
C ASN A 297 -1.97 20.04 -22.03
N PRO A 298 -0.62 19.82 -21.95
CA PRO A 298 0.14 18.80 -22.67
C PRO A 298 -0.18 17.38 -22.18
N ARG A 299 0.22 16.35 -22.94
CA ARG A 299 0.31 14.98 -22.44
C ARG A 299 1.49 14.91 -21.46
N ILE A 300 1.28 14.30 -20.30
CA ILE A 300 2.30 14.17 -19.26
C ILE A 300 2.47 12.70 -18.91
N GLU A 301 3.71 12.26 -18.78
CA GLU A 301 4.05 10.93 -18.32
C GLU A 301 5.15 11.01 -17.26
N VAL A 302 4.90 10.37 -16.11
CA VAL A 302 5.86 10.29 -15.01
C VAL A 302 6.01 8.83 -14.60
N THR A 303 7.24 8.38 -14.46
CA THR A 303 7.56 7.04 -13.96
C THR A 303 8.38 7.15 -12.69
N ILE A 304 7.96 6.41 -11.67
CA ILE A 304 8.68 6.27 -10.40
C ILE A 304 9.22 4.84 -10.33
N GLN A 305 10.50 4.73 -10.07
CA GLN A 305 11.16 3.48 -9.74
C GLN A 305 11.81 3.61 -8.38
N ALA A 306 11.39 2.79 -7.44
CA ALA A 306 11.98 2.71 -6.12
C ALA A 306 12.72 1.38 -5.98
N THR A 307 13.92 1.42 -5.47
CA THR A 307 14.73 0.24 -5.20
C THR A 307 15.26 0.30 -3.77
N ALA A 308 15.14 -0.81 -3.06
CA ALA A 308 15.84 -1.00 -1.79
C ALA A 308 17.28 -1.48 -2.06
N GLU A 309 18.05 -1.66 -0.98
CA GLU A 309 19.39 -2.23 -1.05
C GLU A 309 19.39 -3.55 -1.86
N GLY A 310 20.44 -3.74 -2.65
CA GLY A 310 20.53 -4.90 -3.56
C GLY A 310 19.64 -4.81 -4.80
N GLY A 311 19.04 -3.65 -5.09
CA GLY A 311 18.23 -3.45 -6.30
C GLY A 311 16.82 -4.05 -6.24
N ASN A 312 16.31 -4.42 -5.05
CA ASN A 312 15.01 -5.04 -4.89
C ASN A 312 13.87 -4.01 -5.03
N HIS A 313 13.12 -4.07 -6.14
CA HIS A 313 12.01 -3.17 -6.44
C HIS A 313 10.79 -3.41 -5.53
N SER A 314 10.47 -4.66 -5.20
CA SER A 314 9.33 -4.98 -4.31
C SER A 314 9.57 -4.45 -2.90
N ALA A 315 10.78 -4.59 -2.37
CA ALA A 315 11.17 -3.99 -1.10
C ALA A 315 11.18 -2.45 -1.17
N GLY A 316 11.57 -1.88 -2.33
CA GLY A 316 11.48 -0.45 -2.61
C GLY A 316 10.04 0.06 -2.58
N GLY A 317 9.10 -0.67 -3.18
CA GLY A 317 7.66 -0.37 -3.11
C GLY A 317 7.14 -0.35 -1.67
N ASN A 318 7.45 -1.37 -0.87
CA ASN A 318 7.08 -1.41 0.55
C ASN A 318 7.68 -0.23 1.35
N ALA A 319 8.93 0.15 1.05
CA ALA A 319 9.57 1.29 1.71
C ALA A 319 8.89 2.63 1.36
N THR A 320 8.47 2.83 0.11
CA THR A 320 7.75 4.05 -0.30
C THR A 320 6.37 4.13 0.34
N ALA A 321 5.64 3.00 0.43
CA ALA A 321 4.36 2.94 1.14
C ALA A 321 4.49 3.38 2.59
N VAL A 322 5.49 2.84 3.29
CA VAL A 322 5.76 3.22 4.69
C VAL A 322 6.26 4.65 4.82
N GLY A 323 7.08 5.13 3.89
CA GLY A 323 7.52 6.52 3.84
C GLY A 323 6.34 7.49 3.80
N ARG A 324 5.31 7.19 2.99
CA ARG A 324 4.05 7.94 2.94
C ARG A 324 3.35 7.95 4.29
N LEU A 325 3.25 6.78 4.94
CA LEU A 325 2.55 6.61 6.21
C LEU A 325 3.28 7.31 7.35
N ALA A 326 4.56 7.05 7.52
CA ALA A 326 5.38 7.65 8.57
C ALA A 326 5.46 9.18 8.42
N GLY A 327 5.60 9.68 7.18
CA GLY A 327 5.61 11.11 6.89
C GLY A 327 4.29 11.83 7.22
N ALA A 328 3.16 11.14 7.26
CA ALA A 328 1.87 11.71 7.61
C ALA A 328 1.68 11.88 9.13
N ILE A 329 2.36 11.10 9.95
CA ILE A 329 2.18 11.08 11.42
C ILE A 329 2.34 12.46 12.06
N PRO A 330 3.38 13.27 11.76
CA PRO A 330 3.54 14.56 12.41
C PRO A 330 2.34 15.50 12.23
N TRP A 331 1.78 15.57 11.04
CA TRP A 331 0.59 16.38 10.78
C TRP A 331 -0.65 15.80 11.48
N LEU A 332 -0.89 14.49 11.34
CA LEU A 332 -2.04 13.81 11.93
C LEU A 332 -2.09 13.94 13.44
N THR A 333 -0.94 14.00 14.13
CA THR A 333 -0.89 14.19 15.59
C THR A 333 -1.25 15.60 16.05
N THR A 334 -1.38 16.56 15.12
CA THR A 334 -1.78 17.94 15.39
C THR A 334 -3.14 18.28 14.81
N ALA A 335 -3.67 17.44 13.94
CA ALA A 335 -5.01 17.60 13.36
C ALA A 335 -6.09 17.21 14.38
N GLU A 336 -7.33 17.66 14.14
CA GLU A 336 -8.47 17.20 14.94
C GLU A 336 -8.64 15.68 14.80
N PRO A 337 -9.12 14.96 15.83
CA PRO A 337 -9.40 13.53 15.70
C PRO A 337 -10.34 13.20 14.55
N GLY A 338 -10.01 12.19 13.74
CA GLY A 338 -10.84 11.87 12.57
C GLY A 338 -10.37 10.71 11.70
N LEU A 339 -11.16 10.41 10.67
CA LEU A 339 -10.76 9.60 9.54
C LEU A 339 -10.31 10.51 8.42
N TYR A 340 -9.12 10.27 7.92
CA TYR A 340 -8.47 11.10 6.90
C TYR A 340 -8.23 10.30 5.62
N ASP A 341 -8.37 10.96 4.48
CA ASP A 341 -7.98 10.41 3.19
C ASP A 341 -6.81 11.20 2.55
N ALA A 342 -6.39 10.80 1.37
CA ALA A 342 -5.21 11.37 0.72
C ALA A 342 -5.37 12.85 0.32
N LEU A 343 -6.60 13.37 0.20
CA LEU A 343 -6.85 14.78 -0.09
C LEU A 343 -6.84 15.65 1.16
N ASP A 344 -7.00 15.06 2.33
CA ASP A 344 -6.98 15.78 3.60
C ASP A 344 -5.55 15.97 4.12
N VAL A 345 -4.69 14.96 3.92
CA VAL A 345 -3.33 14.93 4.48
C VAL A 345 -2.35 15.68 3.59
N PRO A 346 -1.70 16.75 4.08
CA PRO A 346 -0.69 17.49 3.34
C PRO A 346 0.46 16.60 2.85
N LEU A 347 1.15 17.05 1.80
CA LEU A 347 2.34 16.37 1.31
C LEU A 347 3.47 16.46 2.35
N PRO A 348 3.97 15.33 2.88
CA PRO A 348 5.17 15.35 3.67
C PRO A 348 6.39 15.54 2.78
N PHE A 349 7.34 16.31 3.24
CA PHE A 349 8.66 16.42 2.61
C PHE A 349 9.65 15.51 3.32
N GLY A 350 10.57 14.92 2.55
CA GLY A 350 11.67 14.15 3.12
C GLY A 350 12.64 15.02 3.90
N THR A 351 13.37 14.42 4.82
CA THR A 351 14.50 15.04 5.54
C THR A 351 15.82 14.57 4.97
N LEU A 352 16.77 15.50 4.84
CA LEU A 352 18.11 15.13 4.44
C LEU A 352 18.79 14.33 5.56
N ASP A 353 19.31 13.17 5.21
CA ASP A 353 20.22 12.44 6.09
C ASP A 353 21.54 13.21 6.17
N ARG A 354 21.94 13.59 7.38
CA ARG A 354 23.18 14.31 7.65
C ARG A 354 24.22 13.43 8.34
N SER A 355 23.96 12.14 8.46
CA SER A 355 24.87 11.18 9.10
C SER A 355 26.02 10.77 8.17
N HIS A 356 25.87 11.00 6.86
CA HIS A 356 26.91 10.79 5.86
C HIS A 356 27.37 12.14 5.30
N PRO A 357 28.66 12.51 5.45
CA PRO A 357 29.23 13.73 4.88
C PRO A 357 29.32 13.72 3.36
#